data_31e8a5def9b9c0d615b06a8b4655e62c
#
_entry.id   31e8a5def9b9c0d615b06a8b4655e62c
#
_cell.length_a   1.000
_cell.length_b   1.000
_cell.length_c   1.000
_cell.angle_alpha   90.00
_cell.angle_beta   90.00
_cell.angle_gamma   90.00
#
_symmetry.space_group_name_H-M   'P 1'
#
loop_
_entity.id
_entity.type
_entity.pdbx_description
1 polymer ?
#
loop_
_entity_poly.entity_id
_entity_poly.type
_entity_poly.pdbx_seq_one_letter_code
_entity_poly.pdbx_strand_id
1 'polypeptide(L)'
;MHTFSHDARNLTLDAKAGGCFCERLPDGGGVEHMRVVYASPGKLLRLSGAIGPLQEAALAGTMTWNLSQAGGGTTVELIYTVGGFRAGGFRDIPTVVDGVLRGQLTRLKALVETGRPDGGSR
;
A
#
# COMPACT_ATOMS: atom_id res chain seq x y z
N MET A 1 0.86 -11.13 -7.02
CA MET A 1 0.56 -9.70 -7.23
C MET A 1 -0.89 -9.42 -6.89
N HIS A 2 -1.14 -8.38 -6.11
CA HIS A 2 -2.46 -8.10 -5.56
C HIS A 2 -3.03 -6.81 -6.16
N THR A 3 -3.39 -6.88 -7.44
CA THR A 3 -4.00 -5.76 -8.17
C THR A 3 -5.29 -6.24 -8.84
N PHE A 4 -6.22 -5.31 -9.10
CA PHE A 4 -7.47 -5.62 -9.78
C PHE A 4 -7.26 -5.90 -11.27
N SER A 5 -6.27 -5.24 -11.88
CA SER A 5 -5.92 -5.44 -13.29
C SER A 5 -4.94 -6.58 -13.52
N HIS A 6 -4.39 -7.16 -12.46
CA HIS A 6 -3.33 -8.17 -12.49
C HIS A 6 -2.04 -7.68 -13.15
N ASP A 7 -1.82 -6.37 -13.18
CA ASP A 7 -0.62 -5.77 -13.76
C ASP A 7 -0.22 -4.52 -12.97
N ALA A 8 0.90 -4.62 -12.25
CA ALA A 8 1.39 -3.52 -11.42
C ALA A 8 1.75 -2.26 -12.22
N ARG A 9 1.96 -2.38 -13.54
CA ARG A 9 2.23 -1.21 -14.38
C ARG A 9 1.03 -0.29 -14.49
N ASN A 10 -0.17 -0.75 -14.13
CA ASN A 10 -1.38 0.07 -14.09
C ASN A 10 -1.52 0.86 -12.80
N LEU A 11 -0.64 0.63 -11.81
CA LEU A 11 -0.63 1.36 -10.56
C LEU A 11 0.12 2.67 -10.70
N THR A 12 -0.40 3.73 -10.08
CA THR A 12 0.28 5.03 -9.96
C THR A 12 0.17 5.53 -8.54
N LEU A 13 1.20 6.23 -8.08
CA LEU A 13 1.21 6.89 -6.78
C LEU A 13 1.77 8.30 -6.97
N ASP A 14 0.94 9.30 -6.67
CA ASP A 14 1.36 10.69 -6.63
C ASP A 14 1.59 11.06 -5.17
N ALA A 15 2.84 11.07 -4.73
CA ALA A 15 3.21 11.17 -3.32
C ALA A 15 3.21 12.62 -2.83
N LYS A 16 2.08 13.28 -2.98
CA LYS A 16 1.82 14.64 -2.44
C LYS A 16 0.43 14.68 -1.83
N ALA A 17 0.18 15.61 -0.92
CA ALA A 17 -1.14 15.76 -0.32
C ALA A 17 -2.21 15.94 -1.41
N GLY A 18 -3.27 15.14 -1.34
CA GLY A 18 -4.32 15.08 -2.35
C GLY A 18 -4.01 14.16 -3.52
N GLY A 19 -2.80 13.60 -3.59
CA GLY A 19 -2.41 12.69 -4.65
C GLY A 19 -3.12 11.34 -4.57
N CYS A 20 -3.15 10.66 -5.66
CA CYS A 20 -3.88 9.39 -5.79
C CYS A 20 -2.92 8.20 -5.79
N PHE A 21 -3.29 7.14 -5.06
CA PHE A 21 -2.78 5.80 -5.30
C PHE A 21 -3.86 5.05 -6.06
N CYS A 22 -3.69 4.95 -7.37
CA CYS A 22 -4.74 4.55 -8.29
C CYS A 22 -4.28 3.44 -9.21
N GLU A 23 -5.27 2.75 -9.78
CA GLU A 23 -5.03 1.68 -10.73
C GLU A 23 -5.93 1.86 -11.95
N ARG A 24 -5.38 1.71 -13.16
CA ARG A 24 -6.16 1.68 -14.40
C ARG A 24 -6.66 0.27 -14.65
N LEU A 25 -7.92 0.16 -15.06
CA LEU A 25 -8.53 -1.12 -15.40
C LEU A 25 -8.60 -1.30 -16.93
N PRO A 26 -8.59 -2.57 -17.43
CA PRO A 26 -8.60 -2.84 -18.89
C PRO A 26 -9.82 -2.30 -19.62
N ASP A 27 -10.94 -2.13 -18.92
CA ASP A 27 -12.21 -1.67 -19.51
C ASP A 27 -12.31 -0.14 -19.61
N GLY A 28 -11.22 0.59 -19.33
CA GLY A 28 -11.24 2.04 -19.28
C GLY A 28 -11.66 2.58 -17.94
N GLY A 29 -11.93 1.72 -16.96
CA GLY A 29 -12.24 2.12 -15.60
C GLY A 29 -11.00 2.43 -14.79
N GLY A 30 -11.22 2.78 -13.54
CA GLY A 30 -10.14 3.07 -12.59
C GLY A 30 -10.55 2.77 -11.17
N VAL A 31 -9.54 2.56 -10.32
CA VAL A 31 -9.71 2.33 -8.88
C VAL A 31 -8.85 3.33 -8.14
N GLU A 32 -9.43 4.10 -7.23
CA GLU A 32 -8.68 4.83 -6.22
C GLU A 32 -8.51 3.90 -5.03
N HIS A 33 -7.30 3.36 -4.86
CA HIS A 33 -7.02 2.49 -3.72
C HIS A 33 -6.92 3.29 -2.44
N MET A 34 -6.22 4.42 -2.48
CA MET A 34 -6.04 5.31 -1.34
C MET A 34 -5.74 6.71 -1.85
N ARG A 35 -5.87 7.69 -0.95
CA ARG A 35 -5.50 9.08 -1.21
C ARG A 35 -4.44 9.52 -0.22
N VAL A 36 -3.44 10.25 -0.70
CA VAL A 36 -2.40 10.81 0.16
C VAL A 36 -2.99 11.96 0.96
N VAL A 37 -2.89 11.90 2.28
CA VAL A 37 -3.39 12.93 3.19
C VAL A 37 -2.27 13.66 3.91
N TYR A 38 -1.05 13.11 3.90
CA TYR A 38 0.13 13.73 4.50
C TYR A 38 1.37 13.24 3.74
N ALA A 39 2.23 14.15 3.34
CA ALA A 39 3.49 13.79 2.69
C ALA A 39 4.60 14.72 3.16
N SER A 40 5.63 14.13 3.77
CA SER A 40 6.86 14.81 4.14
C SER A 40 8.00 14.01 3.54
N PRO A 41 8.62 14.51 2.45
CA PRO A 41 9.62 13.73 1.71
C PRO A 41 10.74 13.22 2.60
N GLY A 42 11.04 11.92 2.48
CA GLY A 42 12.08 11.25 3.25
C GLY A 42 11.71 10.92 4.68
N LYS A 43 10.52 11.28 5.16
CA LYS A 43 10.11 11.11 6.56
C LYS A 43 8.81 10.36 6.74
N LEU A 44 7.74 10.80 6.10
CA LEU A 44 6.42 10.24 6.34
C LEU A 44 5.52 10.38 5.13
N LEU A 45 4.80 9.29 4.82
CA LEU A 45 3.72 9.28 3.84
C LEU A 45 2.50 8.64 4.48
N ARG A 46 1.37 9.35 4.48
CA ARG A 46 0.12 8.82 5.04
C ARG A 46 -0.97 8.83 3.98
N LEU A 47 -1.66 7.69 3.85
CA LEU A 47 -2.74 7.51 2.90
C LEU A 47 -4.02 7.13 3.63
N SER A 48 -5.14 7.53 3.06
CA SER A 48 -6.47 7.20 3.57
C SER A 48 -7.21 6.34 2.56
N GLY A 49 -7.83 5.26 3.04
CA GLY A 49 -8.65 4.38 2.22
C GLY A 49 -8.61 2.93 2.70
N ALA A 50 -9.63 2.16 2.30
CA ALA A 50 -9.69 0.72 2.53
C ALA A 50 -9.20 0.04 1.26
N ILE A 51 -8.06 -0.64 1.34
CA ILE A 51 -7.41 -1.22 0.16
C ILE A 51 -8.06 -2.52 -0.30
N GLY A 52 -7.94 -2.77 -1.62
CA GLY A 52 -8.34 -4.02 -2.24
C GLY A 52 -9.80 -4.39 -2.02
N PRO A 53 -10.07 -5.65 -1.69
CA PRO A 53 -11.44 -6.13 -1.49
C PRO A 53 -12.18 -5.44 -0.33
N LEU A 54 -11.46 -4.74 0.54
CA LEU A 54 -12.07 -4.00 1.66
C LEU A 54 -12.80 -2.73 1.18
N GLN A 55 -12.55 -2.28 -0.04
CA GLN A 55 -13.10 -1.03 -0.55
C GLN A 55 -14.63 -1.05 -0.68
N GLU A 56 -15.23 -2.19 -0.97
CA GLU A 56 -16.68 -2.29 -1.14
C GLU A 56 -17.46 -2.31 0.18
N ALA A 57 -16.76 -2.45 1.30
CA ALA A 57 -17.38 -2.43 2.62
C ALA A 57 -17.39 -1.01 3.21
N ALA A 58 -18.19 -0.78 4.25
CA ALA A 58 -18.24 0.51 4.93
C ALA A 58 -17.07 0.66 5.89
N LEU A 59 -15.87 0.73 5.34
CA LEU A 59 -14.60 0.75 6.07
C LEU A 59 -13.84 2.04 5.80
N ALA A 60 -13.15 2.54 6.83
CA ALA A 60 -12.17 3.62 6.73
C ALA A 60 -10.81 3.07 7.14
N GLY A 61 -9.76 3.44 6.41
CA GLY A 61 -8.42 2.98 6.70
C GLY A 61 -7.42 4.11 6.66
N THR A 62 -6.34 3.96 7.42
CA THR A 62 -5.22 4.89 7.43
C THR A 62 -3.93 4.07 7.35
N MET A 63 -3.14 4.35 6.34
CA MET A 63 -1.84 3.69 6.13
C MET A 63 -0.75 4.72 6.28
N THR A 64 0.20 4.47 7.18
CA THR A 64 1.32 5.38 7.43
C THR A 64 2.64 4.67 7.14
N TRP A 65 3.46 5.29 6.32
CA TRP A 65 4.83 4.89 6.05
C TRP A 65 5.74 5.84 6.79
N ASN A 66 6.43 5.36 7.81
CA ASN A 66 7.42 6.12 8.56
C ASN A 66 8.82 5.73 8.10
N LEU A 67 9.63 6.71 7.75
CA LEU A 67 11.01 6.50 7.34
C LEU A 67 11.93 7.16 8.36
N SER A 68 12.96 6.43 8.78
CA SER A 68 13.96 6.95 9.69
C SER A 68 15.35 6.48 9.29
N GLN A 69 16.36 7.32 9.54
CA GLN A 69 17.74 6.95 9.28
C GLN A 69 18.27 6.11 10.45
N ALA A 70 18.94 5.00 10.12
CA ALA A 70 19.51 4.12 11.13
C ALA A 70 20.76 3.44 10.57
N GLY A 71 21.92 3.66 11.17
CA GLY A 71 23.14 2.95 10.87
C GLY A 71 23.60 3.03 9.41
N GLY A 72 23.42 4.16 8.75
CA GLY A 72 23.78 4.37 7.36
C GLY A 72 22.73 3.90 6.35
N GLY A 73 21.59 3.39 6.82
CA GLY A 73 20.46 2.99 6.00
C GLY A 73 19.18 3.68 6.39
N THR A 74 18.08 3.22 5.82
CA THR A 74 16.76 3.73 6.12
C THR A 74 15.88 2.60 6.66
N THR A 75 15.25 2.85 7.80
CA THR A 75 14.21 1.96 8.34
C THR A 75 12.86 2.45 7.84
N VAL A 76 12.06 1.53 7.31
CA VAL A 76 10.70 1.78 6.85
C VAL A 76 9.74 1.03 7.75
N GLU A 77 8.82 1.75 8.37
CA GLU A 77 7.75 1.18 9.17
C GLU A 77 6.42 1.45 8.49
N LEU A 78 5.63 0.40 8.29
CA LEU A 78 4.30 0.51 7.69
C LEU A 78 3.25 0.12 8.72
N ILE A 79 2.32 1.04 8.98
CA ILE A 79 1.19 0.82 9.88
C ILE A 79 -0.09 1.02 9.10
N TYR A 80 -0.98 0.03 9.14
CA TYR A 80 -2.29 0.12 8.50
C TYR A 80 -3.38 -0.17 9.53
N THR A 81 -4.26 0.80 9.74
CA THR A 81 -5.37 0.70 10.68
C THR A 81 -6.68 0.83 9.93
N VAL A 82 -7.59 -0.10 10.16
CA VAL A 82 -8.91 -0.14 9.49
C VAL A 82 -9.99 -0.26 10.55
N GLY A 83 -11.05 0.52 10.37
CA GLY A 83 -12.24 0.45 11.22
C GLY A 83 -13.51 0.65 10.39
N GLY A 84 -14.68 0.41 11.01
CA GLY A 84 -15.97 0.56 10.37
C GLY A 84 -16.79 -0.71 10.45
N PHE A 85 -17.72 -0.90 9.50
CA PHE A 85 -18.59 -2.06 9.47
C PHE A 85 -18.24 -2.99 8.30
N ARG A 86 -18.20 -4.28 8.59
CA ARG A 86 -18.06 -5.33 7.58
C ARG A 86 -18.96 -6.51 7.98
N ALA A 87 -19.80 -6.97 7.05
CA ALA A 87 -20.60 -8.17 7.26
C ALA A 87 -19.69 -9.36 7.56
N GLY A 88 -19.96 -10.09 8.64
CA GLY A 88 -19.10 -11.19 9.09
C GLY A 88 -17.93 -10.77 9.98
N GLY A 89 -17.74 -9.47 10.21
CA GLY A 89 -16.70 -8.95 11.11
C GLY A 89 -15.29 -8.94 10.51
N PHE A 90 -14.29 -8.89 11.38
CA PHE A 90 -12.89 -8.69 10.99
C PHE A 90 -11.96 -9.84 11.35
N ARG A 91 -12.50 -10.98 11.77
CA ARG A 91 -11.70 -12.06 12.38
C ARG A 91 -10.46 -12.42 11.58
N ASP A 92 -10.60 -12.61 10.27
CA ASP A 92 -9.50 -13.07 9.41
C ASP A 92 -8.80 -11.94 8.66
N ILE A 93 -9.36 -10.73 8.70
CA ILE A 93 -8.85 -9.61 7.89
C ILE A 93 -7.45 -9.17 8.29
N PRO A 94 -7.13 -9.00 9.60
CA PRO A 94 -5.78 -8.55 9.95
C PRO A 94 -4.69 -9.50 9.46
N THR A 95 -4.90 -10.80 9.56
CA THR A 95 -3.92 -11.80 9.11
C THR A 95 -3.72 -11.74 7.60
N VAL A 96 -4.80 -11.68 6.83
CA VAL A 96 -4.74 -11.64 5.36
C VAL A 96 -4.07 -10.36 4.89
N VAL A 97 -4.49 -9.20 5.43
CA VAL A 97 -3.91 -7.91 5.05
C VAL A 97 -2.45 -7.82 5.46
N ASP A 98 -2.11 -8.28 6.66
CA ASP A 98 -0.72 -8.29 7.13
C ASP A 98 0.17 -9.11 6.19
N GLY A 99 -0.30 -10.26 5.74
CA GLY A 99 0.44 -11.09 4.79
C GLY A 99 0.69 -10.40 3.46
N VAL A 100 -0.32 -9.72 2.91
CA VAL A 100 -0.19 -8.95 1.66
C VAL A 100 0.81 -7.81 1.82
N LEU A 101 0.67 -7.01 2.87
CA LEU A 101 1.54 -5.86 3.10
C LEU A 101 2.98 -6.29 3.40
N ARG A 102 3.16 -7.37 4.14
CA ARG A 102 4.48 -7.93 4.43
C ARG A 102 5.17 -8.37 3.14
N GLY A 103 4.45 -9.03 2.25
CA GLY A 103 4.99 -9.43 0.95
C GLY A 103 5.40 -8.22 0.11
N GLN A 104 4.60 -7.17 0.11
CA GLN A 104 4.91 -5.94 -0.62
C GLN A 104 6.12 -5.22 -0.04
N LEU A 105 6.25 -5.15 1.29
CA LEU A 105 7.43 -4.59 1.93
C LEU A 105 8.70 -5.37 1.59
N THR A 106 8.62 -6.69 1.59
CA THR A 106 9.75 -7.54 1.21
C THR A 106 10.18 -7.27 -0.23
N ARG A 107 9.23 -7.13 -1.14
CA ARG A 107 9.54 -6.81 -2.55
C ARG A 107 10.12 -5.41 -2.70
N LEU A 108 9.60 -4.43 -1.95
CA LEU A 108 10.15 -3.08 -1.96
C LEU A 108 11.61 -3.07 -1.46
N LYS A 109 11.87 -3.76 -0.36
CA LYS A 109 13.23 -3.87 0.18
C LYS A 109 14.18 -4.49 -0.86
N ALA A 110 13.75 -5.58 -1.50
CA ALA A 110 14.54 -6.23 -2.53
C ALA A 110 14.81 -5.30 -3.72
N LEU A 111 13.80 -4.56 -4.16
CA LEU A 111 13.95 -3.61 -5.26
C LEU A 111 14.96 -2.52 -4.93
N VAL A 112 14.88 -1.93 -3.73
CA VAL A 112 15.79 -0.87 -3.29
C VAL A 112 17.20 -1.38 -3.14
N GLU A 113 17.40 -2.58 -2.59
CA GLU A 113 18.72 -3.13 -2.31
C GLU A 113 19.38 -3.79 -3.52
N THR A 114 18.60 -4.38 -4.44
CA THR A 114 19.14 -5.21 -5.53
C THR A 114 18.73 -4.73 -6.92
N GLY A 115 17.79 -3.78 -7.01
CA GLY A 115 17.23 -3.34 -8.28
C GLY A 115 16.12 -4.25 -8.83
N ARG A 116 15.76 -5.32 -8.09
CA ARG A 116 14.72 -6.27 -8.52
C ARG A 116 13.79 -6.64 -7.38
N PRO A 117 12.47 -6.64 -7.61
CA PRO A 117 11.50 -7.00 -6.57
C PRO A 117 11.61 -8.45 -6.10
N ASP A 118 12.19 -9.32 -6.89
CA ASP A 118 12.35 -10.74 -6.57
C ASP A 118 13.68 -11.08 -5.89
N GLY A 119 14.45 -10.06 -5.48
CA GLY A 119 15.73 -10.24 -4.82
C GLY A 119 16.91 -10.40 -5.76
N GLY A 120 16.73 -10.20 -7.06
CA GLY A 120 17.81 -10.23 -8.03
C GLY A 120 18.34 -11.62 -8.38
N SER A 121 17.57 -12.64 -8.14
CA SER A 121 17.97 -14.03 -8.33
C SER A 121 17.84 -14.52 -9.78
N ARG A 122 17.90 -13.63 -10.72
CA ARG A 122 17.85 -13.98 -12.14
C ARG A 122 19.11 -13.64 -12.87
#